data_0612776f680a4599494f9db3c7a7650e
#
_entry.id   0612776f680a4599494f9db3c7a7650e
#
_cell.length_a   1.000
_cell.length_b   1.000
_cell.length_c   1.000
_cell.angle_alpha   90.00
_cell.angle_beta   90.00
_cell.angle_gamma   90.00
#
_symmetry.space_group_name_H-M   'P 1'
#
loop_
_entity.id
_entity.type
_entity.pdbx_description
1 polymer ?
#
loop_
_entity_poly.entity_id
_entity_poly.type
_entity_poly.pdbx_seq_one_letter_code
_entity_poly.pdbx_strand_id
1 'polypeptide(L)'
;MDQLKYSDQIGQWLKAAGYTHYFYVGGGNIMHLTESLSRYLKGVPVVHEVAAGIAAEYFNEIAAPAKALALVTAGPGLTNIVTAIAGAYLESRELLVIGGQVKTADLANGHLRSRGIQEIDGVALVQSTTKEAFRFLKPLSAADFLAKLAVSWTPRKGPVFLEIPLDVQAATVTREQLPAIEAPELPLIGEAELQRIVSLYNSAERPILLVGGGVSYETVARLRRTILAKRIPVMTTYNGADRFDGDDPVYLGRPNTWGQRSSNIIIQKADLIIAVGTRLGMQQTGFNWQEFGRHATIVQVEIDEAELNKGHPRIDLGHAVDANDFLARLAAADLEKKDEWLAHAQQIRQSIPRIEDVNKTGEGYLSPYEFIVRLEALTRPDDLIIPCSSGSAFTLSMQLYKQKYGQRMVTDKSLASMGYGLSGAIGASLAKPERRTILIEGDGGFAQNLQELGTVAVNNCNLKIFIFHDQGHASIRMTQRSYFDGKYLGCDRNSGLGLPDWARLFAAWDVPLMELPLDFESDEEFRDRLEGIGPQAFIVPIDPEQTYFPKITSRITASGSMESNPIDRMSPDLPDDWFEPARKLETIVK
;
A
#
# COMPACT_ATOMS: atom_id res chain seq x y z
N MET A 1 19.56 17.01 -40.00
CA MET A 1 18.69 16.38 -38.99
C MET A 1 19.10 16.92 -37.66
N ASP A 2 18.16 17.30 -36.81
CA ASP A 2 18.43 17.84 -35.47
C ASP A 2 18.99 16.71 -34.57
N GLN A 3 20.23 16.88 -34.17
CA GLN A 3 20.95 15.91 -33.32
C GLN A 3 20.95 16.36 -31.86
N LEU A 4 20.85 15.41 -30.95
CA LEU A 4 20.92 15.67 -29.52
C LEU A 4 21.54 14.49 -28.78
N LYS A 5 21.90 14.70 -27.52
CA LYS A 5 22.38 13.65 -26.64
C LYS A 5 21.24 12.68 -26.29
N TYR A 6 21.51 11.38 -26.25
CA TYR A 6 20.47 10.38 -25.99
C TYR A 6 19.79 10.56 -24.62
N SER A 7 20.54 10.95 -23.58
CA SER A 7 19.93 11.26 -22.28
C SER A 7 18.96 12.46 -22.33
N ASP A 8 19.18 13.46 -23.22
CA ASP A 8 18.20 14.54 -23.47
C ASP A 8 16.97 14.02 -24.17
N GLN A 9 17.16 13.11 -25.12
CA GLN A 9 16.05 12.45 -25.83
C GLN A 9 15.18 11.66 -24.84
N ILE A 10 15.79 10.89 -23.92
CA ILE A 10 15.07 10.18 -22.85
C ILE A 10 14.26 11.16 -21.97
N GLY A 11 14.86 12.30 -21.58
CA GLY A 11 14.15 13.33 -20.80
C GLY A 11 12.92 13.88 -21.51
N GLN A 12 13.00 14.11 -22.82
CA GLN A 12 11.87 14.56 -23.63
C GLN A 12 10.77 13.48 -23.69
N TRP A 13 11.15 12.22 -23.89
CA TRP A 13 10.21 11.10 -23.94
C TRP A 13 9.51 10.86 -22.59
N LEU A 14 10.25 10.89 -21.50
CA LEU A 14 9.67 10.75 -20.15
C LEU A 14 8.66 11.86 -19.87
N LYS A 15 9.00 13.13 -20.21
CA LYS A 15 8.05 14.24 -20.08
C LYS A 15 6.79 14.02 -20.92
N ALA A 16 6.95 13.57 -22.18
CA ALA A 16 5.83 13.26 -23.07
C ALA A 16 4.99 12.08 -22.54
N ALA A 17 5.61 11.13 -21.80
CA ALA A 17 4.95 10.01 -21.15
C ALA A 17 4.28 10.37 -19.80
N GLY A 18 4.26 11.66 -19.42
CA GLY A 18 3.58 12.15 -18.21
C GLY A 18 4.44 12.16 -16.95
N TYR A 19 5.74 11.85 -17.05
CA TYR A 19 6.63 12.00 -15.91
C TYR A 19 6.90 13.48 -15.63
N THR A 20 6.81 13.86 -14.35
CA THR A 20 7.00 15.24 -13.88
C THR A 20 8.14 15.35 -12.87
N HIS A 21 8.43 14.25 -12.15
CA HIS A 21 9.43 14.19 -11.10
C HIS A 21 10.36 12.99 -11.28
N TYR A 22 11.58 13.10 -10.72
CA TYR A 22 12.43 11.96 -10.46
C TYR A 22 13.08 12.09 -9.08
N PHE A 23 13.09 10.98 -8.33
CA PHE A 23 13.75 10.86 -7.04
C PHE A 23 15.10 10.19 -7.25
N TYR A 24 16.17 10.68 -6.62
CA TYR A 24 17.50 10.18 -6.93
C TYR A 24 18.53 10.41 -5.84
N VAL A 25 19.57 9.59 -5.86
CA VAL A 25 20.86 9.86 -5.20
C VAL A 25 21.90 10.09 -6.29
N GLY A 26 22.68 11.16 -6.18
CA GLY A 26 23.70 11.51 -7.19
C GLY A 26 24.77 10.44 -7.31
N GLY A 27 25.25 10.19 -8.54
CA GLY A 27 26.30 9.21 -8.79
C GLY A 27 26.96 9.35 -10.16
N GLY A 28 28.22 8.89 -10.28
CA GLY A 28 29.00 9.06 -11.50
C GLY A 28 28.39 8.37 -12.73
N ASN A 29 27.83 7.18 -12.55
CA ASN A 29 27.29 6.41 -13.66
C ASN A 29 25.90 6.88 -14.17
N ILE A 30 25.35 7.96 -13.60
CA ILE A 30 24.12 8.62 -14.05
C ILE A 30 24.31 10.12 -14.35
N MET A 31 25.53 10.59 -14.43
CA MET A 31 25.80 12.04 -14.55
C MET A 31 25.11 12.68 -15.78
N HIS A 32 25.09 11.98 -16.92
CA HIS A 32 24.42 12.47 -18.11
C HIS A 32 22.88 12.47 -17.98
N LEU A 33 22.32 11.42 -17.38
CA LEU A 33 20.88 11.34 -17.08
C LEU A 33 20.47 12.43 -16.11
N THR A 34 21.17 12.59 -14.99
CA THR A 34 20.85 13.62 -13.97
C THR A 34 20.84 15.01 -14.60
N GLU A 35 21.89 15.36 -15.37
CA GLU A 35 22.00 16.66 -16.03
C GLU A 35 20.88 16.86 -17.07
N SER A 36 20.62 15.86 -17.91
CA SER A 36 19.59 15.96 -18.95
C SER A 36 18.17 15.98 -18.36
N LEU A 37 17.84 15.08 -17.43
CA LEU A 37 16.50 15.02 -16.84
C LEU A 37 16.12 16.32 -16.11
N SER A 38 17.09 17.00 -15.48
CA SER A 38 16.85 18.26 -14.77
C SER A 38 16.28 19.39 -15.66
N ARG A 39 16.41 19.28 -16.96
CA ARG A 39 15.84 20.24 -17.93
C ARG A 39 14.36 20.01 -18.21
N TYR A 40 13.86 18.81 -17.93
CA TYR A 40 12.51 18.38 -18.32
C TYR A 40 11.63 18.02 -17.13
N LEU A 41 12.21 17.51 -16.05
CA LEU A 41 11.55 17.00 -14.87
C LEU A 41 12.12 17.66 -13.61
N LYS A 42 11.31 17.72 -12.55
CA LYS A 42 11.77 18.18 -11.24
C LYS A 42 12.53 17.06 -10.53
N GLY A 43 13.83 17.25 -10.29
CA GLY A 43 14.63 16.34 -9.49
C GLY A 43 14.43 16.55 -7.99
N VAL A 44 14.24 15.47 -7.24
CA VAL A 44 14.16 15.47 -5.79
C VAL A 44 15.30 14.57 -5.26
N PRO A 45 16.40 15.16 -4.78
CA PRO A 45 17.44 14.38 -4.11
C PRO A 45 16.91 13.76 -2.83
N VAL A 46 17.26 12.52 -2.58
CA VAL A 46 17.00 11.80 -1.33
C VAL A 46 18.32 11.36 -0.71
N VAL A 47 18.32 10.96 0.55
CA VAL A 47 19.55 10.55 1.25
C VAL A 47 19.93 9.11 0.93
N HIS A 48 18.94 8.23 0.71
CA HIS A 48 19.14 6.81 0.43
C HIS A 48 18.24 6.33 -0.72
N GLU A 49 18.76 5.50 -1.60
CA GLU A 49 18.08 5.08 -2.84
C GLU A 49 16.77 4.31 -2.58
N VAL A 50 16.65 3.60 -1.48
CA VAL A 50 15.39 2.94 -1.13
C VAL A 50 14.26 3.97 -1.04
N ALA A 51 14.53 5.15 -0.48
CA ALA A 51 13.56 6.23 -0.41
C ALA A 51 13.20 6.79 -1.80
N ALA A 52 14.16 6.81 -2.75
CA ALA A 52 13.87 7.23 -4.11
C ALA A 52 12.77 6.36 -4.76
N GLY A 53 12.89 5.04 -4.63
CA GLY A 53 11.92 4.11 -5.20
C GLY A 53 10.56 4.18 -4.51
N ILE A 54 10.55 4.17 -3.17
CA ILE A 54 9.30 4.24 -2.38
C ILE A 54 8.57 5.57 -2.61
N ALA A 55 9.29 6.70 -2.62
CA ALA A 55 8.68 8.00 -2.88
C ALA A 55 8.09 8.09 -4.28
N ALA A 56 8.79 7.54 -5.31
CA ALA A 56 8.26 7.50 -6.67
C ALA A 56 7.00 6.65 -6.78
N GLU A 57 6.96 5.47 -6.12
CA GLU A 57 5.80 4.58 -6.06
C GLU A 57 4.57 5.28 -5.47
N TYR A 58 4.72 5.90 -4.28
CA TYR A 58 3.61 6.58 -3.61
C TYR A 58 3.19 7.87 -4.33
N PHE A 59 4.15 8.58 -4.95
CA PHE A 59 3.83 9.71 -5.82
C PHE A 59 2.90 9.27 -6.95
N ASN A 60 3.18 8.14 -7.62
CA ASN A 60 2.39 7.61 -8.72
C ASN A 60 0.97 7.23 -8.31
N GLU A 61 0.80 6.68 -7.10
CA GLU A 61 -0.53 6.35 -6.56
C GLU A 61 -1.39 7.60 -6.24
N ILE A 62 -0.77 8.74 -5.93
CA ILE A 62 -1.46 9.96 -5.49
C ILE A 62 -1.60 11.00 -6.62
N ALA A 63 -0.58 11.13 -7.49
CA ALA A 63 -0.49 12.22 -8.45
C ALA A 63 -1.21 11.97 -9.77
N ALA A 64 -1.70 10.74 -10.01
CA ALA A 64 -2.25 10.38 -11.33
C ALA A 64 -3.06 11.53 -11.98
N PRO A 65 -2.86 11.86 -13.26
CA PRO A 65 -2.05 11.11 -14.24
C PRO A 65 -0.54 11.46 -14.26
N ALA A 66 -0.08 12.42 -13.43
CA ALA A 66 1.35 12.74 -13.33
C ALA A 66 2.13 11.57 -12.71
N LYS A 67 3.39 11.40 -13.15
CA LYS A 67 4.23 10.27 -12.75
C LYS A 67 5.58 10.73 -12.24
N ALA A 68 6.19 9.90 -11.40
CA ALA A 68 7.57 9.99 -10.97
C ALA A 68 8.33 8.71 -11.27
N LEU A 69 9.66 8.81 -11.36
CA LEU A 69 10.56 7.68 -11.47
C LEU A 69 11.67 7.75 -10.42
N ALA A 70 12.37 6.65 -10.21
CA ALA A 70 13.60 6.61 -9.44
C ALA A 70 14.81 6.52 -10.37
N LEU A 71 15.86 7.30 -10.07
CA LEU A 71 17.12 7.29 -10.81
C LEU A 71 18.25 6.91 -9.86
N VAL A 72 18.98 5.83 -10.16
CA VAL A 72 20.03 5.29 -9.31
C VAL A 72 21.33 5.03 -10.08
N THR A 73 22.47 5.22 -9.40
CA THR A 73 23.77 4.90 -9.99
C THR A 73 24.02 3.39 -10.01
N ALA A 74 25.07 2.94 -10.70
CA ALA A 74 25.52 1.55 -10.69
C ALA A 74 25.96 1.08 -9.29
N GLY A 75 25.98 -0.22 -9.07
CA GLY A 75 26.46 -0.83 -7.83
C GLY A 75 25.58 -0.51 -6.63
N PRO A 76 26.06 0.28 -5.65
CA PRO A 76 25.32 0.52 -4.41
C PRO A 76 23.95 1.18 -4.65
N GLY A 77 23.83 2.05 -5.64
CA GLY A 77 22.53 2.66 -5.96
C GLY A 77 21.47 1.62 -6.31
N LEU A 78 21.86 0.62 -7.08
CA LEU A 78 20.97 -0.46 -7.46
C LEU A 78 20.72 -1.46 -6.31
N THR A 79 21.76 -1.85 -5.57
CA THR A 79 21.54 -2.80 -4.45
C THR A 79 20.67 -2.19 -3.36
N ASN A 80 20.76 -0.89 -3.11
CA ASN A 80 19.96 -0.21 -2.10
C ASN A 80 18.46 -0.07 -2.48
N ILE A 81 18.12 0.02 -3.77
CA ILE A 81 16.72 0.25 -4.19
C ILE A 81 15.88 -1.04 -4.27
N VAL A 82 16.48 -2.22 -4.13
CA VAL A 82 15.80 -3.52 -4.33
C VAL A 82 14.52 -3.66 -3.50
N THR A 83 14.53 -3.18 -2.24
CA THR A 83 13.34 -3.21 -1.37
C THR A 83 12.16 -2.45 -1.99
N ALA A 84 12.40 -1.27 -2.57
CA ALA A 84 11.33 -0.49 -3.21
C ALA A 84 10.79 -1.19 -4.47
N ILE A 85 11.68 -1.78 -5.27
CA ILE A 85 11.29 -2.56 -6.45
C ILE A 85 10.41 -3.76 -6.03
N ALA A 86 10.83 -4.50 -5.01
CA ALA A 86 10.10 -5.66 -4.51
C ALA A 86 8.71 -5.26 -3.93
N GLY A 87 8.62 -4.14 -3.20
CA GLY A 87 7.36 -3.62 -2.69
C GLY A 87 6.38 -3.28 -3.82
N ALA A 88 6.80 -2.47 -4.79
CA ALA A 88 5.99 -2.12 -5.95
C ALA A 88 5.54 -3.35 -6.76
N TYR A 89 6.40 -4.39 -6.87
CA TYR A 89 6.06 -5.65 -7.53
C TYR A 89 4.94 -6.40 -6.82
N LEU A 90 5.06 -6.57 -5.50
CA LEU A 90 4.09 -7.30 -4.69
C LEU A 90 2.75 -6.55 -4.56
N GLU A 91 2.79 -5.21 -4.55
CA GLU A 91 1.59 -4.37 -4.50
C GLU A 91 0.97 -4.08 -5.87
N SER A 92 1.59 -4.57 -6.95
CA SER A 92 1.13 -4.33 -8.33
C SER A 92 1.01 -2.84 -8.65
N ARG A 93 2.07 -2.07 -8.33
CA ARG A 93 2.14 -0.62 -8.55
C ARG A 93 3.13 -0.25 -9.63
N GLU A 94 2.80 0.80 -10.37
CA GLU A 94 3.68 1.34 -11.40
C GLU A 94 4.91 1.98 -10.77
N LEU A 95 6.10 1.50 -11.16
CA LEU A 95 7.38 2.09 -10.78
C LEU A 95 8.38 1.94 -11.93
N LEU A 96 8.88 3.06 -12.43
CA LEU A 96 10.03 3.07 -13.33
C LEU A 96 11.29 3.34 -12.52
N VAL A 97 12.26 2.45 -12.61
CA VAL A 97 13.62 2.66 -12.08
C VAL A 97 14.59 2.71 -13.25
N ILE A 98 15.32 3.81 -13.37
CA ILE A 98 16.41 3.95 -14.33
C ILE A 98 17.73 3.83 -13.56
N GLY A 99 18.54 2.83 -13.92
CA GLY A 99 19.85 2.58 -13.38
C GLY A 99 20.97 3.02 -14.33
N GLY A 100 21.99 3.65 -13.81
CA GLY A 100 23.24 3.84 -14.54
C GLY A 100 24.08 2.56 -14.55
N GLN A 101 25.01 2.49 -15.52
CA GLN A 101 25.99 1.42 -15.61
C GLN A 101 27.31 1.97 -16.17
N VAL A 102 28.40 1.22 -15.99
CA VAL A 102 29.68 1.51 -16.63
C VAL A 102 29.53 1.53 -18.16
N LYS A 103 30.55 1.98 -18.90
CA LYS A 103 30.49 1.95 -20.37
C LYS A 103 30.33 0.52 -20.88
N THR A 104 29.69 0.37 -22.01
CA THR A 104 29.47 -0.95 -22.64
C THR A 104 30.76 -1.75 -22.84
N ALA A 105 31.89 -1.07 -23.18
CA ALA A 105 33.21 -1.69 -23.33
C ALA A 105 33.83 -2.17 -21.99
N ASP A 106 33.32 -1.65 -20.86
CA ASP A 106 33.83 -1.96 -19.53
C ASP A 106 32.96 -2.97 -18.77
N LEU A 107 31.97 -3.55 -19.42
CA LEU A 107 31.11 -4.59 -18.83
C LEU A 107 31.90 -5.91 -18.68
N ALA A 108 31.73 -6.56 -17.53
CA ALA A 108 32.33 -7.87 -17.26
C ALA A 108 31.63 -9.01 -18.03
N ASN A 109 30.41 -8.84 -18.46
CA ASN A 109 29.61 -9.79 -19.26
C ASN A 109 29.55 -11.22 -18.67
N GLY A 110 29.55 -11.34 -17.33
CA GLY A 110 29.49 -12.62 -16.63
C GLY A 110 30.83 -13.42 -16.61
N HIS A 111 31.88 -12.95 -17.32
CA HIS A 111 33.17 -13.62 -17.35
C HIS A 111 34.07 -13.23 -16.18
N LEU A 112 33.89 -12.03 -15.64
CA LEU A 112 34.64 -11.49 -14.51
C LEU A 112 33.64 -11.11 -13.40
N ARG A 113 34.14 -11.04 -12.17
CA ARG A 113 33.35 -10.56 -11.03
C ARG A 113 32.91 -9.10 -11.22
N SER A 114 33.84 -8.28 -11.70
CA SER A 114 33.65 -6.87 -12.02
C SER A 114 34.78 -6.42 -12.92
N ARG A 115 34.56 -5.52 -13.85
CA ARG A 115 35.57 -4.87 -14.69
C ARG A 115 35.52 -3.36 -14.52
N GLY A 116 34.33 -2.79 -14.60
CA GLY A 116 34.13 -1.37 -14.36
C GLY A 116 33.96 -1.03 -12.87
N ILE A 117 34.10 0.25 -12.53
CA ILE A 117 33.95 0.74 -11.15
C ILE A 117 32.49 0.60 -10.72
N GLN A 118 32.25 -0.07 -9.58
CA GLN A 118 30.89 -0.31 -9.03
C GLN A 118 29.97 -1.15 -9.95
N GLU A 119 30.55 -1.87 -10.90
CA GLU A 119 29.79 -2.72 -11.79
C GLU A 119 29.20 -3.91 -11.03
N ILE A 120 27.90 -4.12 -11.20
CA ILE A 120 27.15 -5.35 -10.86
C ILE A 120 26.18 -5.66 -12.01
N ASP A 121 25.72 -6.90 -12.10
CA ASP A 121 24.64 -7.24 -13.04
C ASP A 121 23.29 -6.84 -12.45
N GLY A 122 22.88 -5.60 -12.75
CA GLY A 122 21.66 -5.02 -12.25
C GLY A 122 20.41 -5.71 -12.77
N VAL A 123 20.44 -6.11 -14.03
CA VAL A 123 19.31 -6.81 -14.65
C VAL A 123 19.05 -8.13 -13.95
N ALA A 124 20.09 -8.95 -13.77
CA ALA A 124 19.97 -10.22 -13.06
C ALA A 124 19.52 -10.06 -11.61
N LEU A 125 20.00 -9.00 -10.92
CA LEU A 125 19.67 -8.74 -9.53
C LEU A 125 18.16 -8.51 -9.28
N VAL A 126 17.47 -7.81 -10.18
CA VAL A 126 16.07 -7.41 -9.99
C VAL A 126 15.08 -8.20 -10.85
N GLN A 127 15.54 -9.12 -11.67
CA GLN A 127 14.72 -9.84 -12.64
C GLN A 127 13.48 -10.53 -12.02
N SER A 128 13.63 -11.10 -10.82
CA SER A 128 12.53 -11.81 -10.13
C SER A 128 11.48 -10.91 -9.50
N THR A 129 11.77 -9.61 -9.38
CA THR A 129 10.91 -8.61 -8.72
C THR A 129 10.53 -7.44 -9.64
N THR A 130 10.72 -7.60 -10.95
CA THR A 130 10.30 -6.65 -11.97
C THR A 130 9.44 -7.35 -13.02
N LYS A 131 8.61 -6.59 -13.70
CA LYS A 131 7.91 -7.06 -14.90
C LYS A 131 8.86 -7.14 -16.10
N GLU A 132 9.82 -6.23 -16.14
CA GLU A 132 10.92 -6.25 -17.08
C GLU A 132 12.15 -5.59 -16.46
N ALA A 133 13.32 -6.20 -16.69
CA ALA A 133 14.63 -5.64 -16.43
C ALA A 133 15.44 -5.69 -17.73
N PHE A 134 15.91 -4.53 -18.22
CA PHE A 134 16.55 -4.44 -19.53
C PHE A 134 17.78 -3.54 -19.50
N ARG A 135 18.89 -4.01 -20.10
CA ARG A 135 20.13 -3.24 -20.31
C ARG A 135 20.23 -2.72 -21.73
N PHE A 136 20.47 -1.43 -21.89
CA PHE A 136 20.67 -0.78 -23.18
C PHE A 136 22.14 -0.94 -23.61
N LEU A 137 22.40 -1.74 -24.63
CA LEU A 137 23.74 -1.83 -25.23
C LEU A 137 23.96 -0.78 -26.34
N LYS A 138 22.90 -0.09 -26.76
CA LYS A 138 22.87 1.02 -27.73
C LYS A 138 21.60 1.84 -27.50
N PRO A 139 21.53 3.08 -28.01
CA PRO A 139 20.30 3.85 -28.01
C PRO A 139 19.13 3.07 -28.62
N LEU A 140 17.97 3.10 -27.95
CA LEU A 140 16.72 2.56 -28.48
C LEU A 140 16.02 3.63 -29.33
N SER A 141 15.16 3.19 -30.26
CA SER A 141 14.18 4.06 -30.92
C SER A 141 13.09 4.53 -29.92
N ALA A 142 12.38 5.60 -30.29
CA ALA A 142 11.25 6.08 -29.48
C ALA A 142 10.17 5.00 -29.26
N ALA A 143 9.89 4.19 -30.30
CA ALA A 143 8.91 3.11 -30.21
C ALA A 143 9.36 1.99 -29.27
N ASP A 144 10.63 1.56 -29.37
CA ASP A 144 11.17 0.52 -28.48
C ASP A 144 11.23 1.01 -27.03
N PHE A 145 11.61 2.27 -26.80
CA PHE A 145 11.62 2.86 -25.45
C PHE A 145 10.21 2.89 -24.85
N LEU A 146 9.21 3.34 -25.64
CA LEU A 146 7.81 3.34 -25.18
C LEU A 146 7.31 1.93 -24.88
N ALA A 147 7.66 0.94 -25.69
CA ALA A 147 7.29 -0.45 -25.44
C ALA A 147 7.84 -0.96 -24.10
N LYS A 148 9.07 -0.56 -23.72
CA LYS A 148 9.64 -0.88 -22.41
C LYS A 148 8.89 -0.20 -21.25
N LEU A 149 8.55 1.08 -21.40
CA LEU A 149 7.75 1.79 -20.39
C LEU A 149 6.36 1.16 -20.21
N ALA A 150 5.71 0.79 -21.32
CA ALA A 150 4.34 0.28 -21.30
C ALA A 150 4.17 -1.01 -20.49
N VAL A 151 5.22 -1.80 -20.36
CA VAL A 151 5.20 -3.00 -19.50
C VAL A 151 4.83 -2.65 -18.05
N SER A 152 5.19 -1.45 -17.56
CA SER A 152 4.91 -1.06 -16.17
C SER A 152 3.42 -0.91 -15.86
N TRP A 153 2.58 -0.61 -16.85
CA TRP A 153 1.15 -0.35 -16.62
C TRP A 153 0.20 -1.37 -17.27
N THR A 154 0.72 -2.41 -17.97
CA THR A 154 -0.13 -3.38 -18.70
C THR A 154 0.30 -4.83 -18.52
N PRO A 155 -0.65 -5.80 -18.51
CA PRO A 155 -2.05 -5.65 -18.06
C PRO A 155 -2.13 -5.42 -16.54
N ARG A 156 -1.32 -6.12 -15.74
CA ARG A 156 -1.10 -5.88 -14.30
C ARG A 156 0.02 -4.85 -14.15
N LYS A 157 -0.17 -3.83 -13.33
CA LYS A 157 0.90 -2.85 -13.02
C LYS A 157 2.07 -3.52 -12.30
N GLY A 158 3.25 -2.92 -12.43
CA GLY A 158 4.44 -3.39 -11.74
C GLY A 158 5.70 -2.62 -12.13
N PRO A 159 6.83 -2.82 -11.41
CA PRO A 159 8.07 -2.12 -11.67
C PRO A 159 8.75 -2.58 -12.96
N VAL A 160 9.40 -1.63 -13.62
CA VAL A 160 10.30 -1.83 -14.75
C VAL A 160 11.66 -1.22 -14.39
N PHE A 161 12.71 -1.96 -14.66
CA PHE A 161 14.09 -1.52 -14.47
C PHE A 161 14.81 -1.38 -15.82
N LEU A 162 15.30 -0.17 -16.10
CA LEU A 162 16.06 0.15 -17.32
C LEU A 162 17.49 0.54 -16.96
N GLU A 163 18.46 -0.26 -17.35
CA GLU A 163 19.86 -0.02 -17.08
C GLU A 163 20.56 0.59 -18.31
N ILE A 164 21.14 1.80 -18.16
CA ILE A 164 21.66 2.58 -19.27
C ILE A 164 23.15 2.90 -19.02
N PRO A 165 24.07 2.24 -19.77
CA PRO A 165 25.51 2.52 -19.70
C PRO A 165 25.87 3.96 -20.04
N LEU A 166 26.96 4.47 -19.44
CA LEU A 166 27.44 5.87 -19.58
C LEU A 166 27.64 6.31 -21.03
N ASP A 167 28.24 5.46 -21.85
CA ASP A 167 28.48 5.76 -23.27
C ASP A 167 27.18 5.80 -24.08
N VAL A 168 26.20 4.97 -23.74
CA VAL A 168 24.85 5.01 -24.32
C VAL A 168 24.12 6.30 -23.92
N GLN A 169 24.21 6.72 -22.62
CA GLN A 169 23.62 7.99 -22.16
C GLN A 169 24.19 9.19 -22.94
N ALA A 170 25.50 9.17 -23.26
CA ALA A 170 26.22 10.24 -23.93
C ALA A 170 26.11 10.19 -25.46
N ALA A 171 25.59 9.11 -26.03
CA ALA A 171 25.53 8.92 -27.49
C ALA A 171 24.77 10.07 -28.18
N THR A 172 25.25 10.45 -29.36
CA THR A 172 24.52 11.41 -30.23
C THR A 172 23.50 10.67 -31.07
N VAL A 173 22.27 11.10 -31.03
CA VAL A 173 21.14 10.52 -31.78
C VAL A 173 20.42 11.56 -32.60
N THR A 174 19.70 11.12 -33.61
CA THR A 174 18.73 11.95 -34.32
C THR A 174 17.49 12.11 -33.46
N ARG A 175 16.95 13.32 -33.35
CA ARG A 175 15.73 13.60 -32.56
C ARG A 175 14.56 12.78 -33.07
N GLU A 176 13.90 12.09 -32.17
CA GLU A 176 12.66 11.35 -32.41
C GLU A 176 11.57 11.81 -31.46
N GLN A 177 10.32 11.84 -31.93
CA GLN A 177 9.17 12.05 -31.05
C GLN A 177 8.69 10.72 -30.50
N LEU A 178 8.25 10.71 -29.25
CA LEU A 178 7.60 9.54 -28.66
C LEU A 178 6.29 9.30 -29.41
N PRO A 179 5.99 8.05 -29.85
CA PRO A 179 4.68 7.71 -30.38
C PRO A 179 3.56 8.05 -29.41
N ALA A 180 2.34 8.21 -29.90
CA ALA A 180 1.16 8.37 -29.06
C ALA A 180 1.05 7.19 -28.07
N ILE A 181 0.78 7.51 -26.81
CA ILE A 181 0.55 6.48 -25.80
C ILE A 181 -0.91 6.07 -25.89
N GLU A 182 -1.13 4.88 -26.39
CA GLU A 182 -2.46 4.29 -26.45
C GLU A 182 -2.79 3.65 -25.09
N ALA A 183 -4.05 3.77 -24.67
CA ALA A 183 -4.53 3.03 -23.50
C ALA A 183 -4.42 1.52 -23.80
N PRO A 184 -3.93 0.71 -22.84
CA PRO A 184 -3.83 -0.72 -23.06
C PRO A 184 -5.22 -1.33 -23.30
N GLU A 185 -5.31 -2.20 -24.29
CA GLU A 185 -6.49 -3.06 -24.44
C GLU A 185 -6.44 -4.12 -23.32
N LEU A 186 -7.36 -4.01 -22.38
CA LEU A 186 -7.52 -4.97 -21.30
C LEU A 186 -8.64 -5.96 -21.63
N PRO A 187 -8.54 -7.22 -21.22
CA PRO A 187 -9.59 -8.19 -21.45
C PRO A 187 -10.87 -7.78 -20.72
N LEU A 188 -12.00 -7.87 -21.41
CA LEU A 188 -13.32 -7.53 -20.89
C LEU A 188 -14.15 -8.79 -20.67
N ILE A 189 -15.05 -8.75 -19.69
CA ILE A 189 -15.97 -9.87 -19.44
C ILE A 189 -16.99 -10.00 -20.58
N GLY A 190 -17.26 -11.24 -21.01
CA GLY A 190 -18.32 -11.53 -21.96
C GLY A 190 -19.72 -11.21 -21.41
N GLU A 191 -20.67 -10.90 -22.29
CA GLU A 191 -22.03 -10.56 -21.83
C GLU A 191 -22.71 -11.73 -21.12
N ALA A 192 -22.56 -12.95 -21.63
CA ALA A 192 -23.14 -14.14 -21.01
C ALA A 192 -22.64 -14.40 -19.60
N GLU A 193 -21.32 -14.24 -19.38
CA GLU A 193 -20.67 -14.39 -18.07
C GLU A 193 -21.14 -13.28 -17.10
N LEU A 194 -21.23 -12.04 -17.58
CA LEU A 194 -21.76 -10.93 -16.77
C LEU A 194 -23.21 -11.22 -16.33
N GLN A 195 -24.06 -11.63 -17.25
CA GLN A 195 -25.46 -11.97 -16.94
C GLN A 195 -25.57 -13.15 -15.97
N ARG A 196 -24.66 -14.13 -16.05
CA ARG A 196 -24.57 -15.20 -15.07
C ARG A 196 -24.26 -14.67 -13.67
N ILE A 197 -23.30 -13.74 -13.55
CA ILE A 197 -22.95 -13.13 -12.26
C ILE A 197 -24.11 -12.26 -11.74
N VAL A 198 -24.78 -11.50 -12.59
CA VAL A 198 -25.98 -10.73 -12.24
C VAL A 198 -27.07 -11.65 -11.71
N SER A 199 -27.32 -12.79 -12.36
CA SER A 199 -28.30 -13.79 -11.91
C SER A 199 -27.91 -14.40 -10.56
N LEU A 200 -26.62 -14.69 -10.33
CA LEU A 200 -26.13 -15.15 -9.02
C LEU A 200 -26.35 -14.08 -7.94
N TYR A 201 -26.06 -12.82 -8.24
CA TYR A 201 -26.29 -11.73 -7.28
C TYR A 201 -27.78 -11.59 -6.92
N ASN A 202 -28.66 -11.65 -7.93
CA ASN A 202 -30.09 -11.49 -7.72
C ASN A 202 -30.69 -12.67 -6.93
N SER A 203 -30.19 -13.90 -7.13
CA SER A 203 -30.62 -15.09 -6.40
C SER A 203 -30.02 -15.22 -5.00
N ALA A 204 -28.87 -14.57 -4.73
CA ALA A 204 -28.23 -14.62 -3.43
C ALA A 204 -29.04 -13.83 -2.38
N GLU A 205 -29.10 -14.33 -1.16
CA GLU A 205 -29.72 -13.65 -0.03
C GLU A 205 -28.74 -12.68 0.65
N ARG A 206 -27.47 -13.04 0.70
CA ARG A 206 -26.41 -12.34 1.45
C ARG A 206 -25.16 -12.06 0.60
N PRO A 207 -25.32 -11.38 -0.56
CA PRO A 207 -24.17 -11.08 -1.39
C PRO A 207 -23.26 -10.00 -0.77
N ILE A 208 -21.96 -10.11 -1.02
CA ILE A 208 -20.93 -9.11 -0.70
C ILE A 208 -20.10 -8.82 -1.94
N LEU A 209 -19.93 -7.54 -2.25
CA LEU A 209 -18.97 -7.04 -3.21
C LEU A 209 -17.68 -6.66 -2.45
N LEU A 210 -16.59 -7.42 -2.65
CA LEU A 210 -15.28 -7.14 -2.05
C LEU A 210 -14.38 -6.43 -3.06
N VAL A 211 -14.14 -5.13 -2.85
CA VAL A 211 -13.37 -4.26 -3.75
C VAL A 211 -11.92 -4.17 -3.30
N GLY A 212 -11.00 -4.53 -4.19
CA GLY A 212 -9.55 -4.47 -3.95
C GLY A 212 -8.85 -3.31 -4.64
N GLY A 213 -7.51 -3.27 -4.52
CA GLY A 213 -6.65 -2.24 -5.11
C GLY A 213 -6.64 -2.20 -6.63
N GLY A 214 -6.98 -3.32 -7.32
CA GLY A 214 -7.11 -3.37 -8.77
C GLY A 214 -8.28 -2.53 -9.33
N VAL A 215 -9.24 -2.15 -8.47
CA VAL A 215 -10.26 -1.14 -8.83
C VAL A 215 -9.71 0.23 -8.46
N SER A 216 -9.60 1.13 -9.43
CA SER A 216 -9.07 2.48 -9.22
C SER A 216 -9.98 3.35 -8.35
N TYR A 217 -9.38 4.34 -7.68
CA TYR A 217 -10.13 5.35 -6.93
C TYR A 217 -11.13 6.09 -7.82
N GLU A 218 -10.70 6.48 -9.04
CA GLU A 218 -11.50 7.22 -10.00
C GLU A 218 -12.72 6.42 -10.48
N THR A 219 -12.55 5.11 -10.67
CA THR A 219 -13.66 4.22 -11.03
C THR A 219 -14.73 4.19 -9.94
N VAL A 220 -14.31 3.99 -8.66
CA VAL A 220 -15.27 4.00 -7.57
C VAL A 220 -15.89 5.39 -7.37
N ALA A 221 -15.12 6.47 -7.44
CA ALA A 221 -15.64 7.83 -7.33
C ALA A 221 -16.76 8.10 -8.35
N ARG A 222 -16.58 7.64 -9.60
CA ARG A 222 -17.60 7.72 -10.67
C ARG A 222 -18.83 6.87 -10.38
N LEU A 223 -18.63 5.66 -9.84
CA LEU A 223 -19.70 4.68 -9.64
C LEU A 223 -20.38 4.75 -8.27
N ARG A 224 -19.75 5.42 -7.29
CA ARG A 224 -20.19 5.45 -5.89
C ARG A 224 -21.69 5.80 -5.76
N ARG A 225 -22.14 6.85 -6.47
CA ARG A 225 -23.56 7.26 -6.42
C ARG A 225 -24.51 6.14 -6.87
N THR A 226 -24.13 5.38 -7.90
CA THR A 226 -24.91 4.25 -8.40
C THR A 226 -24.91 3.09 -7.39
N ILE A 227 -23.76 2.75 -6.83
CA ILE A 227 -23.60 1.69 -5.83
C ILE A 227 -24.43 2.00 -4.60
N LEU A 228 -24.39 3.25 -4.11
CA LEU A 228 -25.20 3.72 -2.98
C LEU A 228 -26.72 3.64 -3.28
N ALA A 229 -27.15 4.11 -4.47
CA ALA A 229 -28.56 4.11 -4.86
C ALA A 229 -29.14 2.70 -5.02
N LYS A 230 -28.32 1.76 -5.50
CA LYS A 230 -28.67 0.33 -5.62
C LYS A 230 -28.51 -0.44 -4.32
N ARG A 231 -27.95 0.19 -3.30
CA ARG A 231 -27.73 -0.42 -1.98
C ARG A 231 -26.93 -1.73 -2.04
N ILE A 232 -25.88 -1.76 -2.88
CA ILE A 232 -25.01 -2.92 -3.03
C ILE A 232 -24.14 -3.05 -1.77
N PRO A 233 -24.17 -4.18 -1.02
CA PRO A 233 -23.33 -4.36 0.16
C PRO A 233 -21.85 -4.47 -0.25
N VAL A 234 -20.99 -3.55 0.26
CA VAL A 234 -19.59 -3.44 -0.15
C VAL A 234 -18.66 -3.59 1.03
N MET A 235 -17.58 -4.31 0.81
CA MET A 235 -16.38 -4.34 1.65
C MET A 235 -15.14 -3.97 0.83
N THR A 236 -14.06 -3.59 1.49
CA THR A 236 -12.79 -3.31 0.82
C THR A 236 -11.65 -4.12 1.41
N THR A 237 -10.66 -4.40 0.57
CA THR A 237 -9.35 -4.85 1.05
C THR A 237 -8.53 -3.67 1.59
N TYR A 238 -7.35 -3.91 2.16
CA TYR A 238 -6.48 -2.85 2.65
C TYR A 238 -6.06 -1.87 1.54
N ASN A 239 -5.71 -2.38 0.36
CA ASN A 239 -5.36 -1.52 -0.79
C ASN A 239 -6.56 -0.86 -1.48
N GLY A 240 -7.77 -1.21 -1.08
CA GLY A 240 -9.01 -0.54 -1.47
C GLY A 240 -9.62 0.32 -0.36
N ALA A 241 -8.89 0.58 0.74
CA ALA A 241 -9.43 1.20 1.94
C ALA A 241 -10.05 2.58 1.72
N ASP A 242 -9.53 3.36 0.77
CA ASP A 242 -9.99 4.73 0.45
C ASP A 242 -11.10 4.78 -0.62
N ARG A 243 -11.65 3.65 -1.02
CA ARG A 243 -12.67 3.60 -2.09
C ARG A 243 -14.05 4.06 -1.62
N PHE A 244 -14.39 3.88 -0.35
CA PHE A 244 -15.67 4.25 0.24
C PHE A 244 -15.49 5.07 1.52
N ASP A 245 -16.47 5.90 1.82
CA ASP A 245 -16.59 6.56 3.12
C ASP A 245 -16.92 5.51 4.18
N GLY A 246 -16.30 5.64 5.35
CA GLY A 246 -16.57 4.73 6.47
C GLY A 246 -18.03 4.79 6.97
N ASP A 247 -18.75 5.87 6.65
CA ASP A 247 -20.16 6.09 6.98
C ASP A 247 -21.12 5.81 5.81
N ASP A 248 -20.63 5.38 4.65
CA ASP A 248 -21.51 4.96 3.56
C ASP A 248 -22.47 3.85 4.04
N PRO A 249 -23.78 3.99 3.84
CA PRO A 249 -24.75 3.02 4.35
C PRO A 249 -24.61 1.62 3.76
N VAL A 250 -23.88 1.47 2.67
CA VAL A 250 -23.60 0.19 2.00
C VAL A 250 -22.26 -0.41 2.41
N TYR A 251 -21.41 0.37 3.11
CA TYR A 251 -20.05 -0.04 3.43
C TYR A 251 -20.01 -0.88 4.72
N LEU A 252 -19.43 -2.07 4.62
CA LEU A 252 -19.40 -3.07 5.67
C LEU A 252 -17.98 -3.33 6.22
N GLY A 253 -17.02 -2.49 5.84
CA GLY A 253 -15.68 -2.45 6.42
C GLY A 253 -14.63 -3.29 5.68
N ARG A 254 -13.57 -3.69 6.40
CA ARG A 254 -12.34 -4.29 5.88
C ARG A 254 -12.05 -5.65 6.55
N PRO A 255 -12.51 -6.76 5.97
CA PRO A 255 -12.16 -8.09 6.47
C PRO A 255 -10.68 -8.41 6.20
N ASN A 256 -9.99 -9.01 7.17
CA ASN A 256 -8.58 -9.43 7.05
C ASN A 256 -8.16 -10.18 8.32
N THR A 257 -7.00 -10.85 8.33
CA THR A 257 -6.45 -11.49 9.54
C THR A 257 -6.26 -10.52 10.71
N TRP A 258 -6.04 -9.23 10.43
CA TRP A 258 -6.02 -8.10 11.36
C TRP A 258 -7.11 -7.08 11.02
N GLY A 259 -8.18 -7.54 10.38
CA GLY A 259 -9.28 -6.70 9.96
C GLY A 259 -10.24 -6.36 11.09
N GLN A 260 -11.34 -5.72 10.70
CA GLN A 260 -12.42 -5.41 11.62
C GLN A 260 -13.18 -6.69 11.96
N ARG A 261 -13.36 -6.95 13.25
CA ARG A 261 -14.06 -8.16 13.72
C ARG A 261 -15.45 -8.32 13.12
N SER A 262 -16.23 -7.24 13.11
CA SER A 262 -17.56 -7.24 12.48
C SER A 262 -17.50 -7.59 10.99
N SER A 263 -16.53 -7.04 10.26
CA SER A 263 -16.38 -7.32 8.82
C SER A 263 -15.99 -8.77 8.56
N ASN A 264 -15.14 -9.35 9.42
CA ASN A 264 -14.75 -10.75 9.34
C ASN A 264 -15.95 -11.69 9.57
N ILE A 265 -16.82 -11.36 10.52
CA ILE A 265 -18.05 -12.11 10.76
C ILE A 265 -19.01 -11.99 9.58
N ILE A 266 -19.22 -10.77 9.06
CA ILE A 266 -20.16 -10.53 7.98
C ILE A 266 -19.73 -11.25 6.69
N ILE A 267 -18.48 -11.17 6.29
CA ILE A 267 -18.02 -11.82 5.05
C ILE A 267 -18.14 -13.35 5.11
N GLN A 268 -17.94 -13.96 6.29
CA GLN A 268 -18.08 -15.39 6.50
C GLN A 268 -19.55 -15.88 6.53
N LYS A 269 -20.50 -14.95 6.67
CA LYS A 269 -21.93 -15.25 6.59
C LYS A 269 -22.53 -15.03 5.20
N ALA A 270 -21.74 -14.46 4.27
CA ALA A 270 -22.16 -14.29 2.89
C ALA A 270 -22.42 -15.63 2.21
N ASP A 271 -23.41 -15.66 1.30
CA ASP A 271 -23.70 -16.79 0.40
C ASP A 271 -23.16 -16.54 -1.02
N LEU A 272 -22.77 -15.28 -1.31
CA LEU A 272 -22.06 -14.90 -2.52
C LEU A 272 -21.01 -13.83 -2.18
N ILE A 273 -19.76 -14.08 -2.59
CA ILE A 273 -18.67 -13.10 -2.54
C ILE A 273 -18.22 -12.81 -3.96
N ILE A 274 -18.38 -11.55 -4.41
CA ILE A 274 -17.84 -11.07 -5.68
C ILE A 274 -16.59 -10.26 -5.35
N ALA A 275 -15.42 -10.86 -5.52
CA ALA A 275 -14.12 -10.26 -5.24
C ALA A 275 -13.57 -9.62 -6.52
N VAL A 276 -13.41 -8.29 -6.52
CA VAL A 276 -13.08 -7.50 -7.72
C VAL A 276 -11.75 -6.76 -7.52
N GLY A 277 -10.79 -7.02 -8.40
CA GLY A 277 -9.47 -6.40 -8.35
C GLY A 277 -8.69 -6.72 -7.07
N THR A 278 -8.79 -7.96 -6.61
CA THR A 278 -8.06 -8.46 -5.45
C THR A 278 -7.59 -9.88 -5.67
N ARG A 279 -6.33 -10.15 -5.37
CA ARG A 279 -5.74 -11.48 -5.48
C ARG A 279 -6.20 -12.48 -4.41
N LEU A 280 -6.98 -12.05 -3.41
CA LEU A 280 -7.40 -12.89 -2.29
C LEU A 280 -6.21 -13.62 -1.63
N GLY A 281 -5.18 -12.86 -1.24
CA GLY A 281 -4.00 -13.42 -0.57
C GLY A 281 -4.30 -13.89 0.86
N MET A 282 -3.40 -14.69 1.45
CA MET A 282 -3.60 -15.34 2.77
C MET A 282 -3.89 -14.35 3.91
N GLN A 283 -3.40 -13.12 3.84
CA GLN A 283 -3.75 -12.10 4.84
C GLN A 283 -5.23 -11.70 4.74
N GLN A 284 -5.79 -11.67 3.52
CA GLN A 284 -7.20 -11.35 3.28
C GLN A 284 -8.11 -12.52 3.66
N THR A 285 -7.73 -13.74 3.34
CA THR A 285 -8.56 -14.93 3.48
C THR A 285 -8.34 -15.67 4.80
N GLY A 286 -7.27 -15.36 5.52
CA GLY A 286 -6.81 -16.09 6.68
C GLY A 286 -5.81 -17.20 6.33
N PHE A 287 -5.00 -17.60 7.30
CA PHE A 287 -4.06 -18.70 7.12
C PHE A 287 -4.77 -20.06 7.05
N ASN A 288 -5.99 -20.14 7.59
CA ASN A 288 -6.93 -21.25 7.36
C ASN A 288 -7.86 -20.86 6.20
N TRP A 289 -7.25 -20.68 5.02
CA TRP A 289 -7.94 -20.16 3.82
C TRP A 289 -9.02 -21.12 3.29
N GLN A 290 -8.98 -22.41 3.66
CA GLN A 290 -10.01 -23.40 3.33
C GLN A 290 -11.37 -23.03 3.92
N GLU A 291 -11.37 -22.33 5.05
CA GLU A 291 -12.56 -21.86 5.73
C GLU A 291 -13.09 -20.49 5.21
N PHE A 292 -12.35 -19.83 4.31
CA PHE A 292 -12.78 -18.54 3.78
C PHE A 292 -14.00 -18.71 2.87
N GLY A 293 -15.06 -17.94 3.17
CA GLY A 293 -16.31 -17.99 2.39
C GLY A 293 -16.94 -19.39 2.35
N ARG A 294 -16.84 -20.16 3.44
CA ARG A 294 -17.25 -21.58 3.50
C ARG A 294 -18.69 -21.85 3.07
N HIS A 295 -19.56 -20.83 3.15
CA HIS A 295 -20.96 -20.90 2.75
C HIS A 295 -21.27 -20.13 1.46
N ALA A 296 -20.26 -19.48 0.88
CA ALA A 296 -20.45 -18.59 -0.27
C ALA A 296 -20.03 -19.25 -1.58
N THR A 297 -20.71 -18.90 -2.66
CA THR A 297 -20.13 -18.97 -4.00
C THR A 297 -19.14 -17.82 -4.14
N ILE A 298 -17.90 -18.11 -4.55
CA ILE A 298 -16.85 -17.11 -4.70
C ILE A 298 -16.60 -16.85 -6.17
N VAL A 299 -16.92 -15.63 -6.61
CA VAL A 299 -16.59 -15.08 -7.93
C VAL A 299 -15.37 -14.19 -7.77
N GLN A 300 -14.29 -14.44 -8.52
CA GLN A 300 -13.11 -13.58 -8.53
C GLN A 300 -12.89 -12.96 -9.90
N VAL A 301 -12.78 -11.64 -9.93
CA VAL A 301 -12.40 -10.84 -11.10
C VAL A 301 -11.03 -10.25 -10.84
N GLU A 302 -10.04 -10.77 -11.56
CA GLU A 302 -8.62 -10.44 -11.38
C GLU A 302 -7.93 -10.44 -12.74
N ILE A 303 -7.06 -9.49 -12.99
CA ILE A 303 -6.38 -9.36 -14.29
C ILE A 303 -5.27 -10.41 -14.48
N ASP A 304 -4.74 -10.96 -13.41
CA ASP A 304 -3.68 -11.97 -13.42
C ASP A 304 -4.27 -13.38 -13.31
N GLU A 305 -4.21 -14.12 -14.40
CA GLU A 305 -4.73 -15.50 -14.47
C GLU A 305 -4.05 -16.45 -13.46
N ALA A 306 -2.79 -16.21 -13.13
CA ALA A 306 -2.07 -17.00 -12.13
C ALA A 306 -2.70 -16.89 -10.74
N GLU A 307 -3.25 -15.71 -10.39
CA GLU A 307 -3.95 -15.49 -9.13
C GLU A 307 -5.32 -16.20 -9.07
N LEU A 308 -5.96 -16.45 -10.21
CA LEU A 308 -7.20 -17.23 -10.29
C LEU A 308 -6.93 -18.73 -10.11
N ASN A 309 -5.79 -19.22 -10.57
CA ASN A 309 -5.43 -20.63 -10.63
C ASN A 309 -4.50 -21.12 -9.50
N LYS A 310 -4.22 -20.27 -8.49
CA LYS A 310 -3.27 -20.61 -7.41
C LYS A 310 -3.77 -21.64 -6.38
N GLY A 311 -5.06 -22.03 -6.42
CA GLY A 311 -5.65 -23.07 -5.59
C GLY A 311 -6.00 -22.64 -4.16
N HIS A 312 -5.90 -21.34 -3.80
CA HIS A 312 -6.29 -20.82 -2.49
C HIS A 312 -6.66 -19.32 -2.55
N PRO A 313 -7.86 -18.94 -2.01
CA PRO A 313 -8.92 -19.81 -1.55
C PRO A 313 -9.58 -20.58 -2.71
N ARG A 314 -10.61 -21.37 -2.43
CA ARG A 314 -11.48 -21.93 -3.46
C ARG A 314 -12.14 -20.79 -4.23
N ILE A 315 -12.06 -20.83 -5.56
CA ILE A 315 -12.73 -19.93 -6.48
C ILE A 315 -13.71 -20.76 -7.30
N ASP A 316 -14.98 -20.38 -7.26
CA ASP A 316 -16.03 -21.11 -8.00
C ASP A 316 -16.16 -20.58 -9.44
N LEU A 317 -15.96 -19.25 -9.62
CA LEU A 317 -15.94 -18.60 -10.93
C LEU A 317 -14.80 -17.58 -10.97
N GLY A 318 -13.82 -17.79 -11.86
CA GLY A 318 -12.67 -16.91 -12.06
C GLY A 318 -12.74 -16.25 -13.44
N HIS A 319 -12.52 -14.93 -13.51
CA HIS A 319 -12.50 -14.16 -14.76
C HIS A 319 -11.25 -13.28 -14.82
N ALA A 320 -10.36 -13.58 -15.79
CA ALA A 320 -9.15 -12.82 -16.05
C ALA A 320 -9.47 -11.58 -16.91
N VAL A 321 -10.08 -10.55 -16.32
CA VAL A 321 -10.59 -9.36 -17.00
C VAL A 321 -10.35 -8.08 -16.19
N ASP A 322 -10.52 -6.92 -16.84
CA ASP A 322 -10.40 -5.61 -16.16
C ASP A 322 -11.47 -5.44 -15.08
N ALA A 323 -11.00 -5.26 -13.86
CA ALA A 323 -11.84 -5.03 -12.68
C ALA A 323 -12.63 -3.72 -12.74
N ASN A 324 -12.11 -2.69 -13.41
CA ASN A 324 -12.75 -1.37 -13.52
C ASN A 324 -13.93 -1.41 -14.48
N ASP A 325 -13.76 -2.04 -15.66
CA ASP A 325 -14.85 -2.25 -16.62
C ASP A 325 -15.91 -3.18 -16.02
N PHE A 326 -15.48 -4.31 -15.44
CA PHE A 326 -16.40 -5.25 -14.78
C PHE A 326 -17.27 -4.55 -13.74
N LEU A 327 -16.67 -3.79 -12.83
CA LEU A 327 -17.42 -3.08 -11.79
C LEU A 327 -18.40 -2.06 -12.39
N ALA A 328 -18.01 -1.35 -13.45
CA ALA A 328 -18.86 -0.39 -14.12
C ALA A 328 -20.09 -1.06 -14.74
N ARG A 329 -19.89 -2.19 -15.43
CA ARG A 329 -20.96 -2.97 -16.04
C ARG A 329 -21.86 -3.63 -15.01
N LEU A 330 -21.31 -4.20 -13.94
CA LEU A 330 -22.08 -4.76 -12.82
C LEU A 330 -22.95 -3.69 -12.14
N ALA A 331 -22.36 -2.51 -11.87
CA ALA A 331 -23.11 -1.40 -11.26
C ALA A 331 -24.23 -0.87 -12.18
N ALA A 332 -24.07 -0.95 -13.49
CA ALA A 332 -25.10 -0.57 -14.47
C ALA A 332 -26.22 -1.62 -14.60
N ALA A 333 -25.94 -2.90 -14.34
CA ALA A 333 -26.88 -4.02 -14.51
C ALA A 333 -28.09 -3.90 -13.57
N ASP A 334 -29.15 -4.61 -13.88
CA ASP A 334 -30.38 -4.66 -13.05
C ASP A 334 -30.16 -5.59 -11.85
N LEU A 335 -29.68 -5.00 -10.75
CA LEU A 335 -29.41 -5.68 -9.49
C LEU A 335 -30.54 -5.46 -8.50
N GLU A 336 -31.02 -6.55 -7.90
CA GLU A 336 -32.00 -6.50 -6.81
C GLU A 336 -31.37 -5.89 -5.55
N LYS A 337 -32.13 -5.05 -4.86
CA LYS A 337 -31.71 -4.50 -3.56
C LYS A 337 -31.73 -5.59 -2.50
N LYS A 338 -30.70 -5.63 -1.68
CA LYS A 338 -30.56 -6.59 -0.57
C LYS A 338 -30.74 -5.88 0.78
N ASP A 339 -31.87 -5.18 0.93
CA ASP A 339 -32.12 -4.27 2.07
C ASP A 339 -32.11 -4.99 3.42
N GLU A 340 -32.70 -6.18 3.50
CA GLU A 340 -32.75 -6.97 4.74
C GLU A 340 -31.35 -7.43 5.15
N TRP A 341 -30.57 -7.95 4.20
CA TRP A 341 -29.20 -8.34 4.45
C TRP A 341 -28.34 -7.15 4.86
N LEU A 342 -28.44 -6.05 4.12
CA LEU A 342 -27.66 -4.84 4.40
C LEU A 342 -28.00 -4.29 5.80
N ALA A 343 -29.27 -4.23 6.18
CA ALA A 343 -29.71 -3.80 7.50
C ALA A 343 -29.15 -4.71 8.61
N HIS A 344 -29.21 -6.03 8.40
CA HIS A 344 -28.66 -7.00 9.33
C HIS A 344 -27.13 -6.89 9.47
N ALA A 345 -26.40 -6.78 8.35
CA ALA A 345 -24.94 -6.59 8.36
C ALA A 345 -24.53 -5.28 9.06
N GLN A 346 -25.28 -4.20 8.85
CA GLN A 346 -25.07 -2.94 9.59
C GLN A 346 -25.36 -3.11 11.08
N GLN A 347 -26.38 -3.88 11.46
CA GLN A 347 -26.65 -4.18 12.87
C GLN A 347 -25.49 -4.94 13.52
N ILE A 348 -24.91 -5.96 12.86
CA ILE A 348 -23.68 -6.65 13.33
C ILE A 348 -22.56 -5.64 13.49
N ARG A 349 -22.34 -4.76 12.51
CA ARG A 349 -21.29 -3.75 12.56
C ARG A 349 -21.44 -2.78 13.72
N GLN A 350 -22.66 -2.39 14.06
CA GLN A 350 -22.96 -1.48 15.16
C GLN A 350 -22.91 -2.14 16.53
N SER A 351 -23.23 -3.43 16.62
CA SER A 351 -23.20 -4.18 17.89
C SER A 351 -21.79 -4.49 18.41
N ILE A 352 -20.77 -4.49 17.51
CA ILE A 352 -19.40 -4.78 17.87
C ILE A 352 -18.62 -3.46 17.93
N PRO A 353 -18.15 -3.03 19.09
CA PRO A 353 -17.43 -1.77 19.23
C PRO A 353 -16.08 -1.80 18.49
N ARG A 354 -15.64 -0.63 18.03
CA ARG A 354 -14.31 -0.47 17.39
C ARG A 354 -13.17 -0.65 18.39
N ILE A 355 -13.39 -0.30 19.65
CA ILE A 355 -12.47 -0.46 20.77
C ILE A 355 -13.14 -1.41 21.76
N GLU A 356 -12.49 -2.53 22.05
CA GLU A 356 -13.01 -3.58 22.93
C GLU A 356 -12.40 -3.45 24.34
N ASP A 357 -13.04 -4.01 25.37
CA ASP A 357 -12.58 -3.94 26.77
C ASP A 357 -11.17 -4.54 26.98
N VAL A 358 -10.74 -5.40 26.07
CA VAL A 358 -9.39 -5.97 26.08
C VAL A 358 -8.32 -4.96 25.63
N ASN A 359 -8.71 -3.85 25.01
CA ASN A 359 -7.79 -2.82 24.49
C ASN A 359 -7.34 -1.83 25.58
N LYS A 360 -6.88 -2.37 26.73
CA LYS A 360 -6.37 -1.56 27.84
C LYS A 360 -4.94 -1.13 27.58
N THR A 361 -4.58 0.04 28.11
CA THR A 361 -3.22 0.57 28.13
C THR A 361 -2.81 0.90 29.57
N GLY A 362 -1.50 0.99 29.81
CA GLY A 362 -0.95 1.37 31.11
C GLY A 362 -1.22 2.83 31.47
N GLU A 363 -1.16 3.15 32.76
CA GLU A 363 -1.30 4.52 33.26
C GLU A 363 -0.17 5.41 32.70
N GLY A 364 -0.51 6.62 32.28
CA GLY A 364 0.44 7.59 31.72
C GLY A 364 0.73 7.43 30.23
N TYR A 365 0.10 6.45 29.56
CA TYR A 365 0.24 6.24 28.13
C TYR A 365 -1.06 6.53 27.36
N LEU A 366 -0.94 6.87 26.07
CA LEU A 366 -2.07 6.93 25.15
C LEU A 366 -2.43 5.53 24.67
N SER A 367 -3.71 5.17 24.75
CA SER A 367 -4.18 3.99 24.05
C SER A 367 -4.01 4.18 22.53
N PRO A 368 -3.26 3.30 21.84
CA PRO A 368 -3.09 3.43 20.39
C PRO A 368 -4.42 3.26 19.63
N TYR A 369 -5.40 2.58 20.22
CA TYR A 369 -6.76 2.43 19.70
C TYR A 369 -7.52 3.75 19.76
N GLU A 370 -7.56 4.37 20.94
CA GLU A 370 -8.21 5.67 21.13
C GLU A 370 -7.52 6.74 20.30
N PHE A 371 -6.18 6.73 20.24
CA PHE A 371 -5.43 7.66 19.43
C PHE A 371 -5.89 7.65 17.96
N ILE A 372 -6.01 6.48 17.32
CA ILE A 372 -6.47 6.39 15.92
C ILE A 372 -7.88 6.95 15.77
N VAL A 373 -8.80 6.63 16.68
CA VAL A 373 -10.20 7.09 16.61
C VAL A 373 -10.29 8.61 16.83
N ARG A 374 -9.53 9.15 17.77
CA ARG A 374 -9.49 10.59 18.09
C ARG A 374 -8.78 11.39 16.97
N LEU A 375 -7.66 10.88 16.42
CA LEU A 375 -6.97 11.49 15.29
C LEU A 375 -7.86 11.52 14.05
N GLU A 376 -8.55 10.41 13.74
CA GLU A 376 -9.50 10.34 12.63
C GLU A 376 -10.52 11.47 12.67
N ALA A 377 -11.08 11.79 13.85
CA ALA A 377 -12.06 12.86 14.01
C ALA A 377 -11.50 14.23 13.60
N LEU A 378 -10.18 14.46 13.78
CA LEU A 378 -9.48 15.70 13.48
C LEU A 378 -8.96 15.78 12.03
N THR A 379 -9.02 14.69 11.27
CA THR A 379 -8.59 14.70 9.87
C THR A 379 -9.64 15.31 8.96
N ARG A 380 -9.18 15.80 7.81
CA ARG A 380 -10.02 16.45 6.78
C ARG A 380 -10.36 15.48 5.64
N PRO A 381 -11.44 15.72 4.89
CA PRO A 381 -11.78 14.89 3.72
C PRO A 381 -10.73 14.89 2.61
N ASP A 382 -9.84 15.88 2.58
CA ASP A 382 -8.77 15.99 1.60
C ASP A 382 -7.40 15.55 2.09
N ASP A 383 -7.27 15.04 3.33
CA ASP A 383 -6.00 14.53 3.83
C ASP A 383 -5.51 13.29 3.08
N LEU A 384 -4.19 13.16 2.98
CA LEU A 384 -3.50 11.95 2.53
C LEU A 384 -3.08 11.15 3.77
N ILE A 385 -3.51 9.90 3.86
CA ILE A 385 -3.27 9.06 5.03
C ILE A 385 -2.24 7.98 4.66
N ILE A 386 -1.14 7.96 5.37
CA ILE A 386 -0.05 6.99 5.19
C ILE A 386 0.13 6.20 6.50
N PRO A 387 -0.52 5.07 6.63
CA PRO A 387 -0.45 4.25 7.84
C PRO A 387 0.73 3.28 7.80
N CYS A 388 1.93 3.76 7.44
CA CYS A 388 3.14 2.97 7.24
C CYS A 388 2.91 1.63 6.46
N SER A 389 3.64 0.56 6.80
CA SER A 389 3.56 -0.73 6.10
C SER A 389 3.48 -1.92 7.06
N SER A 390 3.90 -1.75 8.32
CA SER A 390 4.03 -2.85 9.28
C SER A 390 3.85 -2.38 10.72
N GLY A 391 3.81 -3.35 11.65
CA GLY A 391 3.68 -3.08 13.07
C GLY A 391 2.28 -2.65 13.51
N SER A 392 2.21 -2.18 14.76
CA SER A 392 0.96 -1.76 15.40
C SER A 392 0.32 -0.54 14.74
N ALA A 393 1.11 0.44 14.35
CA ALA A 393 0.64 1.66 13.69
C ALA A 393 -0.14 1.33 12.40
N PHE A 394 0.40 0.44 11.55
CA PHE A 394 -0.31 -0.07 10.37
C PHE A 394 -1.58 -0.83 10.75
N THR A 395 -1.43 -1.85 11.60
CA THR A 395 -2.52 -2.78 11.95
C THR A 395 -3.71 -2.04 12.52
N LEU A 396 -3.49 -1.14 13.48
CA LEU A 396 -4.56 -0.38 14.12
C LEU A 396 -5.17 0.66 13.19
N SER A 397 -4.37 1.31 12.35
CA SER A 397 -4.92 2.21 11.32
C SER A 397 -5.87 1.46 10.38
N MET A 398 -5.51 0.26 9.92
CA MET A 398 -6.37 -0.54 9.05
C MET A 398 -7.60 -1.12 9.75
N GLN A 399 -7.49 -1.40 11.04
CA GLN A 399 -8.59 -1.96 11.83
C GLN A 399 -9.59 -0.88 12.26
N LEU A 400 -9.11 0.30 12.62
CA LEU A 400 -9.93 1.32 13.30
C LEU A 400 -10.25 2.53 12.44
N TYR A 401 -9.30 3.00 11.61
CA TYR A 401 -9.45 4.26 10.91
C TYR A 401 -10.66 4.25 9.99
N LYS A 402 -11.56 5.21 10.20
CA LYS A 402 -12.77 5.40 9.42
C LYS A 402 -12.49 6.42 8.32
N GLN A 403 -12.42 5.94 7.10
CA GLN A 403 -12.08 6.74 5.94
C GLN A 403 -13.17 7.78 5.65
N LYS A 404 -12.79 9.02 5.40
CA LYS A 404 -13.68 10.06 4.88
C LYS A 404 -13.62 10.11 3.36
N TYR A 405 -14.74 10.31 2.71
CA TYR A 405 -14.76 10.42 1.24
C TYR A 405 -13.89 11.61 0.78
N GLY A 406 -12.99 11.36 -0.16
CA GLY A 406 -12.02 12.34 -0.66
C GLY A 406 -10.61 12.14 -0.10
N GLN A 407 -10.45 11.50 1.05
CA GLN A 407 -9.13 11.08 1.52
C GLN A 407 -8.54 10.02 0.59
N ARG A 408 -7.21 10.00 0.52
CA ARG A 408 -6.47 8.92 -0.11
C ARG A 408 -5.67 8.19 0.96
N MET A 409 -5.61 6.87 0.86
CA MET A 409 -4.84 6.04 1.79
C MET A 409 -3.93 5.11 1.00
N VAL A 410 -2.63 5.21 1.22
CA VAL A 410 -1.62 4.39 0.54
C VAL A 410 -0.74 3.71 1.57
N THR A 411 -0.55 2.41 1.43
CA THR A 411 0.31 1.59 2.27
C THR A 411 0.92 0.44 1.46
N ASP A 412 2.05 -0.12 1.91
CA ASP A 412 2.62 -1.38 1.42
C ASP A 412 2.44 -2.44 2.50
N LYS A 413 1.64 -3.46 2.24
CA LYS A 413 1.44 -4.56 3.18
C LYS A 413 1.98 -5.90 2.68
N SER A 414 2.17 -6.05 1.39
CA SER A 414 2.60 -7.32 0.83
C SER A 414 4.06 -7.61 1.15
N LEU A 415 4.95 -6.63 1.01
CA LEU A 415 6.34 -6.73 1.46
C LEU A 415 6.45 -6.41 2.96
N ALA A 416 5.69 -5.44 3.44
CA ALA A 416 5.64 -5.00 4.83
C ALA A 416 7.00 -4.56 5.39
N SER A 417 7.84 -3.94 4.57
CA SER A 417 9.17 -3.49 4.98
C SER A 417 9.06 -2.31 5.94
N MET A 418 9.77 -2.37 7.07
CA MET A 418 9.98 -1.20 7.92
C MET A 418 10.72 -0.10 7.15
N GLY A 419 10.48 1.17 7.49
CA GLY A 419 11.06 2.34 6.80
C GLY A 419 10.28 2.81 5.57
N TYR A 420 9.23 2.12 5.19
CA TYR A 420 8.39 2.48 4.04
C TYR A 420 7.57 3.77 4.28
N GLY A 421 7.09 3.96 5.51
CA GLY A 421 6.13 5.01 5.84
C GLY A 421 6.66 6.42 5.57
N LEU A 422 7.82 6.81 6.13
CA LEU A 422 8.40 8.14 5.93
C LEU A 422 8.70 8.41 4.45
N SER A 423 9.33 7.45 3.77
CA SER A 423 9.69 7.58 2.35
C SER A 423 8.45 7.71 1.47
N GLY A 424 7.40 6.92 1.73
CA GLY A 424 6.10 7.01 1.04
C GLY A 424 5.37 8.33 1.31
N ALA A 425 5.39 8.80 2.56
CA ALA A 425 4.80 10.08 2.94
C ALA A 425 5.46 11.27 2.25
N ILE A 426 6.78 11.23 2.02
CA ILE A 426 7.49 12.23 1.20
C ILE A 426 6.94 12.23 -0.23
N GLY A 427 6.84 11.05 -0.86
CA GLY A 427 6.28 10.92 -2.21
C GLY A 427 4.86 11.45 -2.31
N ALA A 428 3.99 11.07 -1.36
CA ALA A 428 2.61 11.53 -1.29
C ALA A 428 2.49 13.05 -1.09
N SER A 429 3.28 13.61 -0.17
CA SER A 429 3.30 15.06 0.10
C SER A 429 3.78 15.88 -1.10
N LEU A 430 4.78 15.41 -1.84
CA LEU A 430 5.27 16.07 -3.03
C LEU A 430 4.34 15.91 -4.24
N ALA A 431 3.53 14.86 -4.26
CA ALA A 431 2.51 14.64 -5.27
C ALA A 431 1.35 15.65 -5.19
N LYS A 432 0.98 16.03 -3.97
CA LYS A 432 -0.13 16.98 -3.66
C LYS A 432 0.28 17.91 -2.51
N PRO A 433 1.20 18.86 -2.74
CA PRO A 433 1.75 19.70 -1.68
C PRO A 433 0.72 20.61 -1.00
N GLU A 434 -0.39 20.88 -1.67
CA GLU A 434 -1.53 21.63 -1.13
C GLU A 434 -2.35 20.85 -0.12
N ARG A 435 -2.23 19.50 -0.10
CA ARG A 435 -2.95 18.62 0.81
C ARG A 435 -2.06 18.27 2.02
N ARG A 436 -2.68 18.13 3.16
CA ARG A 436 -2.01 17.67 4.36
C ARG A 436 -1.78 16.16 4.29
N THR A 437 -0.53 15.73 4.48
CA THR A 437 -0.18 14.31 4.57
C THR A 437 -0.06 13.91 6.04
N ILE A 438 -0.73 12.85 6.46
CA ILE A 438 -0.71 12.28 7.81
C ILE A 438 0.05 10.94 7.74
N LEU A 439 1.23 10.89 8.35
CA LEU A 439 1.99 9.65 8.54
C LEU A 439 1.74 9.12 9.94
N ILE A 440 1.40 7.84 10.06
CA ILE A 440 1.31 7.12 11.33
C ILE A 440 2.29 5.95 11.26
N GLU A 441 3.33 5.96 12.07
CA GLU A 441 4.40 4.95 12.02
C GLU A 441 4.89 4.61 13.44
N GLY A 442 5.44 3.41 13.62
CA GLY A 442 6.13 3.01 14.85
C GLY A 442 7.57 3.51 14.89
N ASP A 443 8.11 3.75 16.07
CA ASP A 443 9.49 4.25 16.26
C ASP A 443 10.56 3.31 15.66
N GLY A 444 10.40 2.01 15.80
CA GLY A 444 11.30 1.03 15.20
C GLY A 444 11.24 0.98 13.67
N GLY A 445 10.08 1.22 13.06
CA GLY A 445 9.90 1.33 11.61
C GLY A 445 10.48 2.64 11.08
N PHE A 446 10.17 3.74 11.74
CA PHE A 446 10.67 5.07 11.39
C PHE A 446 12.20 5.15 11.43
N ALA A 447 12.83 4.47 12.39
CA ALA A 447 14.28 4.44 12.54
C ALA A 447 15.03 3.90 11.31
N GLN A 448 14.39 3.11 10.44
CA GLN A 448 15.06 2.50 9.28
C GLN A 448 15.30 3.47 8.10
N ASN A 449 14.54 4.58 8.02
CA ASN A 449 14.75 5.62 7.01
C ASN A 449 14.74 7.04 7.63
N LEU A 450 15.10 7.16 8.90
CA LEU A 450 15.09 8.43 9.64
C LEU A 450 15.93 9.55 9.00
N GLN A 451 16.96 9.21 8.20
CA GLN A 451 17.77 10.19 7.49
C GLN A 451 16.96 11.00 6.47
N GLU A 452 15.83 10.51 6.03
CA GLU A 452 14.94 11.23 5.10
C GLU A 452 14.21 12.41 5.76
N LEU A 453 14.38 12.64 7.06
CA LEU A 453 14.01 13.92 7.69
C LEU A 453 14.70 15.10 7.01
N GLY A 454 15.92 14.93 6.51
CA GLY A 454 16.60 15.92 5.68
C GLY A 454 15.83 16.24 4.39
N THR A 455 15.30 15.21 3.73
CA THR A 455 14.46 15.38 2.53
C THR A 455 13.13 16.08 2.86
N VAL A 456 12.51 15.74 4.00
CA VAL A 456 11.29 16.39 4.50
C VAL A 456 11.54 17.89 4.75
N ALA A 457 12.61 18.23 5.47
CA ALA A 457 12.94 19.59 5.86
C ALA A 457 13.25 20.48 4.63
N VAL A 458 14.16 20.01 3.75
CA VAL A 458 14.59 20.76 2.56
C VAL A 458 13.45 21.05 1.59
N ASN A 459 12.49 20.15 1.48
CA ASN A 459 11.32 20.32 0.60
C ASN A 459 10.12 20.97 1.31
N ASN A 460 10.23 21.30 2.59
CA ASN A 460 9.14 21.82 3.43
C ASN A 460 7.83 21.05 3.23
N CYS A 461 7.91 19.69 3.30
CA CYS A 461 6.79 18.82 3.06
C CYS A 461 5.61 19.15 4.01
N ASN A 462 4.38 19.28 3.49
CA ASN A 462 3.19 19.45 4.33
C ASN A 462 2.81 18.11 4.99
N LEU A 463 3.66 17.65 5.90
CA LEU A 463 3.67 16.32 6.48
C LEU A 463 3.54 16.37 8.01
N LYS A 464 2.54 15.69 8.55
CA LYS A 464 2.30 15.49 9.98
C LYS A 464 2.72 14.08 10.35
N ILE A 465 3.78 13.93 11.11
CA ILE A 465 4.43 12.66 11.45
C ILE A 465 4.01 12.26 12.86
N PHE A 466 3.23 11.19 12.99
CA PHE A 466 2.87 10.60 14.29
C PHE A 466 3.69 9.34 14.51
N ILE A 467 4.53 9.34 15.55
CA ILE A 467 5.40 8.22 15.90
C ILE A 467 4.85 7.52 17.14
N PHE A 468 4.37 6.29 16.97
CA PHE A 468 4.06 5.42 18.11
C PHE A 468 5.36 5.06 18.81
N HIS A 469 5.59 5.68 19.95
CA HIS A 469 6.80 5.50 20.75
C HIS A 469 6.57 4.43 21.82
N ASP A 470 6.67 3.18 21.44
CA ASP A 470 6.62 2.01 22.31
C ASP A 470 8.03 1.49 22.68
N GLN A 471 9.06 2.26 22.40
CA GLN A 471 10.47 2.01 22.73
C GLN A 471 11.08 0.80 22.00
N GLY A 472 10.62 0.52 20.75
CA GLY A 472 11.22 -0.52 19.94
C GLY A 472 10.29 -1.24 18.98
N HIS A 473 10.41 -2.55 18.93
CA HIS A 473 9.64 -3.41 18.04
C HIS A 473 8.51 -4.13 18.78
N ALA A 474 7.40 -3.43 19.08
CA ALA A 474 6.28 -3.96 19.87
C ALA A 474 5.74 -5.29 19.35
N SER A 475 5.61 -5.46 18.03
CA SER A 475 5.12 -6.71 17.44
C SER A 475 6.08 -7.88 17.71
N ILE A 476 7.39 -7.62 17.73
CA ILE A 476 8.41 -8.63 18.06
C ILE A 476 8.37 -8.97 19.54
N ARG A 477 8.29 -7.93 20.43
CA ARG A 477 8.12 -8.16 21.89
C ARG A 477 6.91 -9.02 22.16
N MET A 478 5.76 -8.70 21.55
CA MET A 478 4.53 -9.49 21.73
C MET A 478 4.71 -10.94 21.28
N THR A 479 5.39 -11.18 20.15
CA THR A 479 5.68 -12.54 19.67
C THR A 479 6.60 -13.28 20.65
N GLN A 480 7.67 -12.63 21.10
CA GLN A 480 8.63 -13.24 22.02
C GLN A 480 7.99 -13.49 23.41
N ARG A 481 7.09 -12.63 23.85
CA ARG A 481 6.29 -12.86 25.05
C ARG A 481 5.38 -14.08 24.92
N SER A 482 4.72 -14.23 23.79
CA SER A 482 3.71 -15.28 23.58
C SER A 482 4.30 -16.67 23.33
N TYR A 483 5.50 -16.76 22.71
CA TYR A 483 6.08 -18.02 22.27
C TYR A 483 7.40 -18.40 22.94
N PHE A 484 8.07 -17.43 23.60
CA PHE A 484 9.41 -17.62 24.18
C PHE A 484 9.51 -17.11 25.60
N ASP A 485 8.42 -17.16 26.36
CA ASP A 485 8.34 -16.80 27.79
C ASP A 485 8.95 -15.42 28.11
N GLY A 486 8.80 -14.46 27.20
CA GLY A 486 9.30 -13.11 27.39
C GLY A 486 10.81 -12.96 27.27
N LYS A 487 11.50 -13.90 26.63
CA LYS A 487 12.92 -13.75 26.33
C LYS A 487 13.09 -12.76 25.16
N TYR A 488 13.30 -11.49 25.52
CA TYR A 488 13.44 -10.41 24.54
C TYR A 488 14.83 -10.39 23.92
N LEU A 489 14.86 -10.33 22.56
CA LEU A 489 16.09 -10.29 21.77
C LEU A 489 15.95 -9.24 20.67
N GLY A 490 16.77 -8.21 20.67
CA GLY A 490 16.88 -7.19 19.62
C GLY A 490 15.59 -6.40 19.35
N CYS A 491 14.69 -6.26 20.33
CA CYS A 491 13.40 -5.59 20.14
C CYS A 491 13.23 -4.30 20.95
N ASP A 492 14.14 -4.03 21.87
CA ASP A 492 14.19 -2.81 22.70
C ASP A 492 15.63 -2.49 23.12
N ARG A 493 15.81 -1.38 23.82
CA ARG A 493 17.13 -0.94 24.29
C ARG A 493 17.81 -1.96 25.20
N ASN A 494 17.06 -2.63 26.07
CA ASN A 494 17.60 -3.60 27.03
C ASN A 494 18.06 -4.87 26.32
N SER A 495 17.44 -5.21 25.21
CA SER A 495 17.79 -6.37 24.36
C SER A 495 18.73 -6.01 23.19
N GLY A 496 19.30 -4.79 23.18
CA GLY A 496 20.37 -4.37 22.26
C GLY A 496 19.92 -3.53 21.06
N LEU A 497 18.65 -3.15 20.93
CA LEU A 497 18.17 -2.27 19.87
C LEU A 497 18.45 -0.80 20.22
N GLY A 498 19.29 -0.11 19.44
CA GLY A 498 19.54 1.32 19.58
C GLY A 498 18.47 2.15 18.86
N LEU A 499 17.74 2.97 19.59
CA LEU A 499 16.89 4.02 19.05
C LEU A 499 17.46 5.40 19.44
N PRO A 500 17.29 6.43 18.59
CA PRO A 500 17.81 7.76 18.88
C PRO A 500 17.01 8.45 19.99
N ASP A 501 17.60 9.52 20.54
CA ASP A 501 16.85 10.56 21.22
C ASP A 501 16.08 11.34 20.16
N TRP A 502 14.77 11.15 20.10
CA TRP A 502 13.91 11.73 19.08
C TRP A 502 13.94 13.26 19.10
N ALA A 503 13.96 13.90 20.26
CA ALA A 503 13.98 15.34 20.37
C ALA A 503 15.24 15.92 19.74
N ARG A 504 16.40 15.33 20.02
CA ARG A 504 17.68 15.74 19.43
C ARG A 504 17.74 15.44 17.93
N LEU A 505 17.19 14.31 17.49
CA LEU A 505 17.18 13.94 16.08
C LEU A 505 16.36 14.94 15.24
N PHE A 506 15.13 15.23 15.67
CA PHE A 506 14.26 16.16 14.95
C PHE A 506 14.82 17.59 14.98
N ALA A 507 15.39 18.01 16.10
CA ALA A 507 16.07 19.32 16.21
C ALA A 507 17.27 19.44 15.28
N ALA A 508 18.01 18.36 15.02
CA ALA A 508 19.14 18.35 14.09
C ALA A 508 18.74 18.64 12.64
N TRP A 509 17.48 18.42 12.28
CA TRP A 509 16.91 18.69 10.97
C TRP A 509 15.95 19.90 10.94
N ASP A 510 15.87 20.66 12.04
CA ASP A 510 14.94 21.79 12.19
C ASP A 510 13.46 21.40 11.93
N VAL A 511 13.08 20.15 12.20
CA VAL A 511 11.68 19.70 12.15
C VAL A 511 11.07 19.80 13.54
N PRO A 512 10.02 20.63 13.73
CA PRO A 512 9.40 20.78 15.04
C PRO A 512 8.81 19.47 15.55
N LEU A 513 9.07 19.15 16.83
CA LEU A 513 8.57 17.96 17.51
C LEU A 513 7.78 18.35 18.76
N MET A 514 6.68 17.64 19.01
CA MET A 514 5.88 17.74 20.22
C MET A 514 5.60 16.34 20.76
N GLU A 515 5.76 16.12 22.07
CA GLU A 515 5.21 14.94 22.73
C GLU A 515 3.72 15.19 23.02
N LEU A 516 2.85 14.28 22.62
CA LEU A 516 1.41 14.46 22.75
C LEU A 516 0.95 14.30 24.19
N PRO A 517 0.18 15.26 24.74
CA PRO A 517 -0.52 15.05 25.99
C PRO A 517 -1.65 14.02 25.83
N LEU A 518 -2.11 13.43 26.93
CA LEU A 518 -3.14 12.39 26.91
C LEU A 518 -4.50 12.89 26.38
N ASP A 519 -4.77 14.19 26.50
CA ASP A 519 -5.96 14.89 26.03
C ASP A 519 -5.66 15.77 24.78
N PHE A 520 -4.74 15.32 23.95
CA PHE A 520 -4.16 16.06 22.83
C PHE A 520 -5.20 16.75 21.92
N GLU A 521 -6.40 16.17 21.76
CA GLU A 521 -7.44 16.80 20.93
C GLU A 521 -7.98 18.11 21.51
N SER A 522 -7.78 18.37 22.79
CA SER A 522 -8.16 19.62 23.45
C SER A 522 -7.02 20.63 23.53
N ASP A 523 -5.78 20.21 23.23
CA ASP A 523 -4.59 21.04 23.27
C ASP A 523 -4.54 22.00 22.07
N GLU A 524 -4.45 23.31 22.36
CA GLU A 524 -4.44 24.36 21.32
C GLU A 524 -3.14 24.33 20.51
N GLU A 525 -1.99 24.08 21.13
CA GLU A 525 -0.70 24.00 20.43
C GLU A 525 -0.68 22.83 19.45
N PHE A 526 -1.19 21.68 19.87
CA PHE A 526 -1.33 20.53 18.97
C PHE A 526 -2.21 20.86 17.76
N ARG A 527 -3.37 21.48 17.98
CA ARG A 527 -4.28 21.86 16.90
C ARG A 527 -3.64 22.83 15.91
N ASP A 528 -2.96 23.87 16.42
CA ASP A 528 -2.27 24.85 15.58
C ASP A 528 -1.17 24.17 14.75
N ARG A 529 -0.40 23.26 15.34
CA ARG A 529 0.65 22.50 14.64
C ARG A 529 0.06 21.52 13.63
N LEU A 530 -1.07 20.86 13.94
CA LEU A 530 -1.76 19.94 13.03
C LEU A 530 -2.28 20.68 11.79
N GLU A 531 -2.81 21.89 11.98
CA GLU A 531 -3.38 22.73 10.92
C GLU A 531 -2.33 23.55 10.16
N GLY A 532 -1.18 23.81 10.76
CA GLY A 532 -0.08 24.57 10.18
C GLY A 532 0.49 23.95 8.90
N ILE A 533 1.05 24.78 8.02
CA ILE A 533 1.74 24.32 6.80
C ILE A 533 3.17 23.90 7.15
N GLY A 534 3.69 22.89 6.41
CA GLY A 534 5.03 22.37 6.60
C GLY A 534 5.10 21.17 7.54
N PRO A 535 6.32 20.64 7.78
CA PRO A 535 6.50 19.42 8.56
C PRO A 535 6.28 19.69 10.05
N GLN A 536 5.58 18.77 10.70
CA GLN A 536 5.40 18.72 12.15
C GLN A 536 5.48 17.26 12.60
N ALA A 537 6.13 17.00 13.70
CA ALA A 537 6.24 15.67 14.27
C ALA A 537 5.62 15.59 15.66
N PHE A 538 5.05 14.44 15.98
CA PHE A 538 4.35 14.17 17.22
C PHE A 538 4.78 12.80 17.76
N ILE A 539 5.29 12.76 18.98
CA ILE A 539 5.52 11.51 19.70
C ILE A 539 4.23 11.11 20.39
N VAL A 540 3.75 9.93 20.06
CA VAL A 540 2.57 9.31 20.69
C VAL A 540 3.09 8.34 21.75
N PRO A 541 2.97 8.64 23.05
CA PRO A 541 3.49 7.77 24.11
C PRO A 541 2.66 6.51 24.24
N ILE A 542 3.16 5.39 23.73
CA ILE A 542 2.50 4.08 23.77
C ILE A 542 3.14 3.20 24.82
N ASP A 543 2.31 2.46 25.59
CA ASP A 543 2.78 1.51 26.57
C ASP A 543 3.67 0.43 25.89
N PRO A 544 4.94 0.26 26.28
CA PRO A 544 5.80 -0.79 25.75
C PRO A 544 5.24 -2.21 25.92
N GLU A 545 4.37 -2.41 26.91
CA GLU A 545 3.71 -3.69 27.18
C GLU A 545 2.33 -3.81 26.50
N GLN A 546 1.94 -2.86 25.64
CA GLN A 546 0.68 -2.88 24.91
C GLN A 546 0.47 -4.19 24.18
N THR A 547 -0.72 -4.75 24.31
CA THR A 547 -1.18 -5.91 23.52
C THR A 547 -2.13 -5.46 22.43
N TYR A 548 -2.16 -6.22 21.33
CA TYR A 548 -2.94 -5.86 20.14
C TYR A 548 -4.00 -6.94 19.86
N PHE A 549 -5.25 -6.58 20.07
CA PHE A 549 -6.45 -7.39 19.83
C PHE A 549 -7.53 -6.54 19.14
N PRO A 550 -8.52 -7.17 18.46
CA PRO A 550 -8.64 -8.58 18.17
C PRO A 550 -7.67 -9.03 17.07
N LYS A 551 -7.29 -10.31 17.08
CA LYS A 551 -6.42 -10.92 16.06
C LYS A 551 -6.77 -12.39 15.86
N ILE A 552 -6.40 -12.93 14.70
CA ILE A 552 -6.46 -14.38 14.48
C ILE A 552 -5.33 -15.04 15.27
N THR A 553 -5.69 -16.07 16.03
CA THR A 553 -4.72 -16.90 16.78
C THR A 553 -4.72 -18.31 16.24
N SER A 554 -3.63 -19.04 16.49
CA SER A 554 -3.57 -20.47 16.22
C SER A 554 -4.11 -21.27 17.40
N ARG A 555 -4.72 -22.42 17.12
CA ARG A 555 -5.18 -23.41 18.08
C ARG A 555 -4.47 -24.73 17.89
N ILE A 556 -4.38 -25.51 18.95
CA ILE A 556 -3.91 -26.90 18.85
C ILE A 556 -5.13 -27.77 18.50
N THR A 557 -5.03 -28.52 17.40
CA THR A 557 -6.06 -29.46 16.98
C THR A 557 -6.08 -30.71 17.86
N ALA A 558 -7.13 -31.52 17.75
CA ALA A 558 -7.21 -32.80 18.46
C ALA A 558 -6.06 -33.77 18.07
N SER A 559 -5.46 -33.60 16.89
CA SER A 559 -4.28 -34.36 16.44
C SER A 559 -2.95 -33.81 16.95
N GLY A 560 -2.94 -32.69 17.71
CA GLY A 560 -1.74 -32.05 18.22
C GLY A 560 -1.04 -31.13 17.21
N SER A 561 -1.60 -30.90 16.02
CA SER A 561 -1.08 -29.94 15.04
C SER A 561 -1.55 -28.53 15.35
N MET A 562 -0.76 -27.52 14.95
CA MET A 562 -1.19 -26.11 15.03
C MET A 562 -2.01 -25.75 13.79
N GLU A 563 -3.17 -25.17 14.01
CA GLU A 563 -4.06 -24.66 12.97
C GLU A 563 -4.48 -23.22 13.31
N SER A 564 -4.49 -22.34 12.32
CA SER A 564 -5.00 -20.98 12.49
C SER A 564 -6.53 -20.97 12.57
N ASN A 565 -7.10 -20.14 13.41
CA ASN A 565 -8.55 -19.95 13.42
C ASN A 565 -9.03 -19.33 12.09
N PRO A 566 -10.26 -19.63 11.64
CA PRO A 566 -10.92 -18.88 10.58
C PRO A 566 -11.02 -17.39 10.91
N ILE A 567 -11.13 -16.54 9.89
CA ILE A 567 -11.10 -15.06 10.07
C ILE A 567 -12.23 -14.52 10.95
N ASP A 568 -13.36 -15.20 11.05
CA ASP A 568 -14.49 -14.84 11.93
C ASP A 568 -14.27 -15.22 13.40
N ARG A 569 -13.23 -16.00 13.71
CA ARG A 569 -12.87 -16.41 15.07
C ARG A 569 -11.60 -15.72 15.55
N MET A 570 -11.72 -14.41 15.74
CA MET A 570 -10.63 -13.60 16.31
C MET A 570 -10.61 -13.73 17.85
N SER A 571 -9.41 -13.69 18.41
CA SER A 571 -9.21 -13.67 19.87
C SER A 571 -9.19 -12.24 20.42
N PRO A 572 -9.69 -12.03 21.67
CA PRO A 572 -10.44 -12.97 22.48
C PRO A 572 -11.81 -13.26 21.89
N ASP A 573 -12.49 -14.31 22.37
CA ASP A 573 -13.86 -14.60 22.00
C ASP A 573 -14.76 -13.41 22.35
N LEU A 574 -15.79 -13.17 21.51
CA LEU A 574 -16.77 -12.13 21.78
C LEU A 574 -17.61 -12.46 23.01
N PRO A 575 -17.96 -11.47 23.84
CA PRO A 575 -19.02 -11.59 24.84
C PRO A 575 -20.32 -12.05 24.20
N ASP A 576 -21.09 -12.87 24.94
CA ASP A 576 -22.33 -13.48 24.41
C ASP A 576 -23.36 -12.43 23.95
N ASP A 577 -23.45 -11.30 24.65
CA ASP A 577 -24.36 -10.20 24.35
C ASP A 577 -24.02 -9.45 23.03
N TRP A 578 -22.75 -9.39 22.65
CA TRP A 578 -22.33 -8.78 21.37
C TRP A 578 -22.62 -9.69 20.17
N PHE A 579 -22.78 -10.99 20.43
CA PHE A 579 -22.94 -12.01 19.38
C PHE A 579 -24.42 -12.28 19.01
N GLU A 580 -25.38 -11.76 19.76
CA GLU A 580 -26.81 -11.99 19.53
C GLU A 580 -27.25 -11.72 18.06
N PRO A 581 -26.94 -10.59 17.42
CA PRO A 581 -27.28 -10.37 16.02
C PRO A 581 -26.62 -11.37 15.06
N ALA A 582 -25.41 -11.83 15.40
CA ALA A 582 -24.69 -12.79 14.59
C ALA A 582 -25.19 -14.23 14.78
N ARG A 583 -25.70 -14.60 15.98
CA ARG A 583 -26.31 -15.91 16.29
C ARG A 583 -27.65 -16.12 15.60
N LYS A 584 -28.45 -15.08 15.45
CA LYS A 584 -29.74 -15.18 14.75
C LYS A 584 -29.60 -15.69 13.31
N LEU A 585 -28.43 -15.51 12.68
CA LEU A 585 -28.14 -16.08 11.35
C LEU A 585 -27.76 -17.57 11.38
N GLU A 586 -27.20 -18.08 12.46
CA GLU A 586 -26.93 -19.52 12.56
C GLU A 586 -28.21 -20.37 12.53
N THR A 587 -29.34 -19.77 12.95
CA THR A 587 -30.66 -20.41 12.90
C THR A 587 -31.28 -20.37 11.50
N ILE A 588 -30.85 -19.45 10.63
CA ILE A 588 -31.34 -19.30 9.24
C ILE A 588 -30.52 -20.16 8.26
N VAL A 589 -29.26 -20.46 8.60
CA VAL A 589 -28.31 -21.21 7.75
C VAL A 589 -28.36 -22.74 7.98
N LYS A 590 -29.28 -23.21 8.81
CA LYS A 590 -29.61 -24.65 8.93
C LYS A 590 -30.76 -25.00 7.99
#